data_4e0a813e0eb68e5e432ee5b816dbaa76
#
_entry.id   4e0a813e0eb68e5e432ee5b816dbaa76
#
_cell.length_a   1.000
_cell.length_b   1.000
_cell.length_c   1.000
_cell.angle_alpha   90.00
_cell.angle_beta   90.00
_cell.angle_gamma   90.00
#
_symmetry.space_group_name_H-M   'P 1'
#
loop_
_entity.id
_entity.type
_entity.pdbx_description
1 polymer ?
#
loop_
_entity_poly.entity_id
_entity_poly.type
_entity_poly.pdbx_seq_one_letter_code
_entity_poly.pdbx_strand_id
1 'polypeptide(L)'
;VAVRMQYTNSTKINSEHLTAESTYTMRHNAFAFGASFVDLEVDVPIGKIKINRVIAIHDSGQILNPALARAQVHGGVAMGIGYALTEQMLFDPETGKMRNDNLLDYKIPTAMDIPQIDVEFVETYEPSAPFGNKALGEPPMIPQAPAIRNAVLHATGVAVYELPLTPERLIHAFIQAGLIQPLSCEHIAET
;
A
#
# COMPACT_ATOMS: atom_id res chain seq x y z
N VAL A 1 26.80 12.23 -25.14
CA VAL A 1 28.19 12.36 -25.54
C VAL A 1 28.95 11.08 -25.28
N ALA A 2 28.93 10.54 -24.04
CA ALA A 2 29.65 9.30 -23.68
C ALA A 2 29.24 8.10 -24.56
N VAL A 3 27.93 7.87 -24.75
CA VAL A 3 27.42 6.79 -25.61
C VAL A 3 27.87 6.93 -27.04
N ARG A 4 27.88 8.13 -27.59
CA ARG A 4 28.38 8.40 -28.96
C ARG A 4 29.88 8.15 -29.09
N MET A 5 30.67 8.51 -28.07
CA MET A 5 32.10 8.21 -28.02
C MET A 5 32.36 6.70 -27.94
N GLN A 6 31.54 5.96 -27.21
CA GLN A 6 31.64 4.52 -27.07
C GLN A 6 31.47 3.77 -28.43
N TYR A 7 30.57 4.25 -29.28
CA TYR A 7 30.37 3.64 -30.61
C TYR A 7 31.36 4.10 -31.67
N THR A 8 31.92 5.32 -31.52
CA THR A 8 32.81 5.90 -32.56
C THR A 8 34.31 5.81 -32.25
N ASN A 9 34.72 5.53 -31.01
CA ASN A 9 36.13 5.55 -30.61
C ASN A 9 36.41 4.61 -29.40
N SER A 10 36.12 3.30 -29.57
CA SER A 10 36.27 2.30 -28.54
C SER A 10 37.65 2.18 -27.89
N THR A 11 38.71 2.44 -28.68
CA THR A 11 40.09 2.41 -28.18
C THR A 11 40.45 3.54 -27.23
N LYS A 12 39.88 4.73 -27.41
CA LYS A 12 40.09 5.88 -26.50
C LYS A 12 39.32 5.76 -25.16
N ILE A 13 38.14 5.11 -25.20
CA ILE A 13 37.31 4.94 -24.01
C ILE A 13 37.86 3.84 -23.11
N ASN A 14 38.47 2.78 -23.66
CA ASN A 14 39.11 1.73 -22.87
C ASN A 14 40.39 2.21 -22.15
N SER A 15 40.95 3.35 -22.52
CA SER A 15 42.11 3.95 -21.85
C SER A 15 41.76 5.05 -20.84
N GLU A 16 40.55 5.60 -20.89
CA GLU A 16 40.07 6.64 -19.97
C GLU A 16 38.85 6.18 -19.21
N HIS A 17 38.95 6.09 -17.89
CA HIS A 17 37.79 5.83 -17.04
C HIS A 17 36.88 7.05 -17.00
N LEU A 18 35.80 7.03 -17.79
CA LEU A 18 34.75 8.06 -17.73
C LEU A 18 33.88 7.83 -16.46
N THR A 19 34.46 8.16 -15.32
CA THR A 19 33.78 8.05 -14.02
C THR A 19 33.61 9.44 -13.45
N ALA A 20 32.41 9.74 -12.98
CA ALA A 20 32.15 10.95 -12.20
C ALA A 20 31.40 10.56 -10.95
N GLU A 21 31.83 11.05 -9.81
CA GLU A 21 31.18 10.84 -8.52
C GLU A 21 30.80 12.21 -7.95
N SER A 22 29.57 12.31 -7.44
CA SER A 22 29.09 13.49 -6.77
C SER A 22 28.20 13.09 -5.61
N THR A 23 28.48 13.64 -4.43
CA THR A 23 27.67 13.42 -3.24
C THR A 23 26.89 14.70 -2.93
N TYR A 24 25.58 14.56 -2.83
CA TYR A 24 24.70 15.62 -2.38
C TYR A 24 24.20 15.32 -0.96
N THR A 25 24.38 16.25 -0.04
CA THR A 25 23.85 16.14 1.32
C THR A 25 22.74 17.17 1.51
N MET A 26 21.53 16.68 1.78
CA MET A 26 20.39 17.55 2.10
C MET A 26 20.64 18.31 3.40
N ARG A 27 20.36 19.60 3.40
CA ARG A 27 20.48 20.47 4.58
C ARG A 27 19.20 20.56 5.40
N HIS A 28 18.06 20.21 4.81
CA HIS A 28 16.74 20.25 5.41
C HIS A 28 15.98 18.98 5.04
N ASN A 29 15.09 18.52 5.92
CA ASN A 29 14.20 17.42 5.62
C ASN A 29 13.04 17.92 4.75
N ALA A 30 12.92 17.36 3.56
CA ALA A 30 11.76 17.58 2.69
C ALA A 30 10.64 16.62 3.09
N PHE A 31 9.49 17.16 3.51
CA PHE A 31 8.33 16.34 3.88
C PHE A 31 7.46 16.10 2.65
N ALA A 32 7.25 14.81 2.34
CA ALA A 32 6.19 14.40 1.41
C ALA A 32 4.86 14.33 2.14
N PHE A 33 3.76 14.65 1.44
CA PHE A 33 2.41 14.57 1.96
C PHE A 33 1.57 13.66 1.07
N GLY A 34 0.58 13.01 1.66
CA GLY A 34 -0.35 12.18 0.91
C GLY A 34 -1.69 12.07 1.61
N ALA A 35 -2.73 11.87 0.80
CA ALA A 35 -4.07 11.55 1.27
C ALA A 35 -4.62 10.39 0.44
N SER A 36 -5.34 9.48 1.10
CA SER A 36 -6.01 8.37 0.45
C SER A 36 -7.49 8.34 0.81
N PHE A 37 -8.34 8.15 -0.19
CA PHE A 37 -9.77 7.98 -0.04
C PHE A 37 -10.16 6.63 -0.60
N VAL A 38 -11.00 5.89 0.14
CA VAL A 38 -11.40 4.54 -0.21
C VAL A 38 -12.91 4.47 -0.28
N ASP A 39 -13.42 4.00 -1.41
CA ASP A 39 -14.81 3.57 -1.59
C ASP A 39 -14.87 2.06 -1.49
N LEU A 40 -15.70 1.53 -0.58
CA LEU A 40 -15.82 0.10 -0.32
C LEU A 40 -17.23 -0.30 0.09
N GLU A 41 -17.51 -1.57 -0.07
CA GLU A 41 -18.70 -2.26 0.43
C GLU A 41 -18.30 -3.25 1.53
N VAL A 42 -19.13 -3.36 2.57
CA VAL A 42 -18.96 -4.34 3.64
C VAL A 42 -20.16 -5.29 3.65
N ASP A 43 -19.91 -6.56 3.37
CA ASP A 43 -20.88 -7.62 3.60
C ASP A 43 -20.80 -8.01 5.08
N VAL A 44 -21.68 -7.43 5.88
CA VAL A 44 -21.68 -7.58 7.35
C VAL A 44 -21.88 -9.03 7.79
N PRO A 45 -22.82 -9.81 7.24
CA PRO A 45 -23.04 -11.22 7.61
C PRO A 45 -21.83 -12.13 7.50
N ILE A 46 -20.96 -11.89 6.52
CA ILE A 46 -19.77 -12.73 6.28
C ILE A 46 -18.45 -11.99 6.55
N GLY A 47 -18.50 -10.76 7.03
CA GLY A 47 -17.31 -9.95 7.33
C GLY A 47 -16.42 -9.68 6.11
N LYS A 48 -16.99 -9.62 4.90
CA LYS A 48 -16.22 -9.44 3.67
C LYS A 48 -16.20 -7.98 3.24
N ILE A 49 -14.99 -7.49 2.94
CA ILE A 49 -14.76 -6.17 2.36
C ILE A 49 -14.53 -6.32 0.86
N LYS A 50 -15.16 -5.45 0.08
CA LYS A 50 -14.87 -5.25 -1.34
C LYS A 50 -14.53 -3.79 -1.57
N ILE A 51 -13.30 -3.53 -1.96
CA ILE A 51 -12.87 -2.17 -2.33
C ILE A 51 -13.27 -1.93 -3.78
N ASN A 52 -14.04 -0.87 -4.03
CA ASN A 52 -14.49 -0.48 -5.37
C ASN A 52 -13.48 0.45 -6.03
N ARG A 53 -12.94 1.42 -5.26
CA ARG A 53 -12.04 2.47 -5.77
C ARG A 53 -11.14 3.01 -4.69
N VAL A 54 -9.92 3.35 -5.06
CA VAL A 54 -8.97 4.11 -4.23
C VAL A 54 -8.56 5.38 -4.98
N ILE A 55 -8.62 6.53 -4.32
CA ILE A 55 -8.08 7.78 -4.81
C ILE A 55 -6.87 8.13 -3.96
N ALA A 56 -5.70 8.19 -4.57
CA ALA A 56 -4.43 8.47 -3.92
C ALA A 56 -3.84 9.79 -4.44
N ILE A 57 -3.71 10.76 -3.55
CA ILE A 57 -3.20 12.10 -3.87
C ILE A 57 -1.89 12.31 -3.14
N HIS A 58 -0.83 12.70 -3.86
CA HIS A 58 0.50 12.86 -3.29
C HIS A 58 1.16 14.19 -3.68
N ASP A 59 1.76 14.83 -2.69
CA ASP A 59 2.75 15.87 -2.87
C ASP A 59 4.14 15.24 -2.72
N SER A 60 4.74 14.93 -3.86
CA SER A 60 6.11 14.41 -3.97
C SER A 60 7.05 15.41 -4.66
N GLY A 61 6.73 16.71 -4.55
CA GLY A 61 7.46 17.76 -5.23
C GLY A 61 7.23 17.71 -6.73
N GLN A 62 8.26 18.07 -7.48
CA GLN A 62 8.20 18.00 -8.94
C GLN A 62 8.27 16.54 -9.41
N ILE A 63 7.31 16.13 -10.22
CA ILE A 63 7.25 14.77 -10.77
C ILE A 63 8.11 14.69 -12.03
N LEU A 64 9.23 13.97 -11.95
CA LEU A 64 10.19 13.86 -13.05
C LEU A 64 9.72 12.93 -14.16
N ASN A 65 9.04 11.84 -13.80
CA ASN A 65 8.46 10.88 -14.75
C ASN A 65 7.07 10.47 -14.27
N PRO A 66 6.00 11.07 -14.86
CA PRO A 66 4.63 10.80 -14.44
C PRO A 66 4.20 9.33 -14.56
N ALA A 67 4.68 8.61 -15.59
CA ALA A 67 4.31 7.21 -15.78
C ALA A 67 4.92 6.32 -14.69
N LEU A 68 6.20 6.49 -14.38
CA LEU A 68 6.86 5.74 -13.30
C LEU A 68 6.34 6.15 -11.92
N ALA A 69 6.04 7.43 -11.71
CA ALA A 69 5.47 7.89 -10.46
C ALA A 69 4.08 7.28 -10.21
N ARG A 70 3.20 7.23 -11.21
CA ARG A 70 1.90 6.55 -11.11
C ARG A 70 2.06 5.05 -10.82
N ALA A 71 2.99 4.38 -11.50
CA ALA A 71 3.27 2.95 -11.27
C ALA A 71 3.73 2.70 -9.83
N GLN A 72 4.58 3.58 -9.26
CA GLN A 72 5.01 3.51 -7.87
C GLN A 72 3.82 3.63 -6.90
N VAL A 73 2.90 4.57 -7.15
CA VAL A 73 1.70 4.74 -6.32
C VAL A 73 0.79 3.53 -6.41
N HIS A 74 0.55 2.98 -7.61
CA HIS A 74 -0.24 1.75 -7.77
C HIS A 74 0.34 0.58 -6.97
N GLY A 75 1.67 0.38 -7.03
CA GLY A 75 2.34 -0.65 -6.26
C GLY A 75 2.21 -0.44 -4.74
N GLY A 76 2.39 0.80 -4.26
CA GLY A 76 2.23 1.14 -2.85
C GLY A 76 0.80 0.93 -2.34
N VAL A 77 -0.21 1.33 -3.12
CA VAL A 77 -1.63 1.09 -2.80
C VAL A 77 -1.91 -0.41 -2.72
N ALA A 78 -1.43 -1.21 -3.69
CA ALA A 78 -1.61 -2.66 -3.69
C ALA A 78 -1.02 -3.32 -2.44
N MET A 79 0.21 -2.93 -2.05
CA MET A 79 0.82 -3.41 -0.80
C MET A 79 0.01 -2.99 0.43
N GLY A 80 -0.49 -1.75 0.47
CA GLY A 80 -1.30 -1.26 1.57
C GLY A 80 -2.64 -1.97 1.72
N ILE A 81 -3.27 -2.38 0.60
CA ILE A 81 -4.47 -3.22 0.58
C ILE A 81 -4.16 -4.59 1.18
N GLY A 82 -3.07 -5.23 0.76
CA GLY A 82 -2.62 -6.50 1.31
C GLY A 82 -2.40 -6.43 2.82
N TYR A 83 -1.65 -5.45 3.28
CA TYR A 83 -1.40 -5.21 4.70
C TYR A 83 -2.70 -4.98 5.50
N ALA A 84 -3.68 -4.29 4.90
CA ALA A 84 -4.94 -3.99 5.55
C ALA A 84 -5.88 -5.19 5.64
N LEU A 85 -5.91 -6.09 4.65
CA LEU A 85 -6.97 -7.07 4.48
C LEU A 85 -6.53 -8.53 4.57
N THR A 86 -5.34 -8.89 4.08
CA THR A 86 -5.01 -10.29 3.81
C THR A 86 -3.66 -10.76 4.33
N GLU A 87 -2.66 -9.90 4.39
CA GLU A 87 -1.30 -10.28 4.75
C GLU A 87 -1.14 -10.37 6.27
N GLN A 88 -0.88 -11.57 6.76
CA GLN A 88 -0.64 -11.84 8.17
C GLN A 88 0.46 -12.88 8.34
N MET A 89 1.47 -12.54 9.12
CA MET A 89 2.48 -13.52 9.55
C MET A 89 1.97 -14.28 10.79
N LEU A 90 1.90 -15.60 10.68
CA LEU A 90 1.48 -16.49 11.76
C LEU A 90 2.70 -17.21 12.33
N PHE A 91 3.02 -16.92 13.57
CA PHE A 91 4.14 -17.54 14.26
C PHE A 91 3.69 -18.64 15.20
N ASP A 92 4.47 -19.70 15.27
CA ASP A 92 4.36 -20.71 16.30
C ASP A 92 4.82 -20.12 17.65
N PRO A 93 3.98 -20.10 18.69
CA PRO A 93 4.32 -19.45 19.96
C PRO A 93 5.42 -20.17 20.75
N GLU A 94 5.64 -21.47 20.51
CA GLU A 94 6.66 -22.25 21.23
C GLU A 94 8.03 -22.16 20.55
N THR A 95 8.04 -22.16 19.22
CA THR A 95 9.28 -22.26 18.44
C THR A 95 9.70 -20.94 17.80
N GLY A 96 8.79 -19.96 17.72
CA GLY A 96 8.99 -18.70 16.99
C GLY A 96 9.06 -18.86 15.46
N LYS A 97 8.80 -20.05 14.93
CA LYS A 97 8.82 -20.30 13.49
C LYS A 97 7.56 -19.77 12.82
N MET A 98 7.72 -19.19 11.65
CA MET A 98 6.59 -18.78 10.81
C MET A 98 5.87 -20.03 10.27
N ARG A 99 4.55 -20.10 10.45
CA ARG A 99 3.71 -21.22 10.01
C ARG A 99 3.27 -21.09 8.55
N ASN A 100 3.16 -19.88 8.06
CA ASN A 100 2.72 -19.55 6.70
C ASN A 100 3.85 -18.89 5.89
N ASP A 101 4.99 -19.57 5.80
CA ASP A 101 6.20 -19.12 5.12
C ASP A 101 6.21 -19.38 3.60
N ASN A 102 5.04 -19.56 3.02
CA ASN A 102 4.87 -19.88 1.61
C ASN A 102 3.70 -19.06 1.01
N LEU A 103 3.69 -18.89 -0.34
CA LEU A 103 2.68 -18.08 -1.04
C LEU A 103 1.30 -18.75 -1.15
N LEU A 104 1.17 -20.01 -0.71
CA LEU A 104 -0.14 -20.65 -0.61
C LEU A 104 -0.91 -20.16 0.61
N ASP A 105 -0.21 -19.95 1.73
CA ASP A 105 -0.81 -19.60 3.01
C ASP A 105 -0.66 -18.11 3.34
N TYR A 106 0.45 -17.47 2.94
CA TYR A 106 0.63 -16.03 3.02
C TYR A 106 -0.06 -15.35 1.84
N LYS A 107 -1.13 -14.61 2.09
CA LYS A 107 -2.04 -14.11 1.05
C LYS A 107 -1.65 -12.71 0.58
N ILE A 108 -0.82 -12.64 -0.44
CA ILE A 108 -0.55 -11.39 -1.17
C ILE A 108 -1.71 -11.13 -2.14
N PRO A 109 -2.23 -9.89 -2.25
CA PRO A 109 -3.27 -9.55 -3.23
C PRO A 109 -2.81 -9.82 -4.66
N THR A 110 -3.68 -10.42 -5.44
CA THR A 110 -3.49 -10.63 -6.88
C THR A 110 -4.03 -9.44 -7.68
N ALA A 111 -3.76 -9.40 -8.98
CA ALA A 111 -4.31 -8.38 -9.86
C ALA A 111 -5.86 -8.34 -9.86
N MET A 112 -6.51 -9.45 -9.49
CA MET A 112 -7.98 -9.54 -9.42
C MET A 112 -8.54 -8.92 -8.13
N ASP A 113 -7.70 -8.75 -7.12
CA ASP A 113 -8.09 -8.19 -5.82
C ASP A 113 -7.88 -6.66 -5.77
N ILE A 114 -7.15 -6.11 -6.75
CA ILE A 114 -6.84 -4.68 -6.80
C ILE A 114 -7.96 -3.91 -7.49
N PRO A 115 -8.52 -2.89 -6.80
CA PRO A 115 -9.59 -2.07 -7.35
C PRO A 115 -9.07 -1.07 -8.39
N GLN A 116 -9.98 -0.25 -8.92
CA GLN A 116 -9.59 0.95 -9.65
C GLN A 116 -8.80 1.89 -8.71
N ILE A 117 -7.63 2.34 -9.17
CA ILE A 117 -6.78 3.29 -8.46
C ILE A 117 -6.64 4.55 -9.31
N ASP A 118 -7.08 5.67 -8.76
CA ASP A 118 -6.88 6.98 -9.36
C ASP A 118 -5.76 7.70 -8.61
N VAL A 119 -4.78 8.18 -9.37
CA VAL A 119 -3.58 8.83 -8.83
C VAL A 119 -3.52 10.27 -9.30
N GLU A 120 -3.42 11.19 -8.33
CA GLU A 120 -3.20 12.59 -8.58
C GLU A 120 -1.95 13.08 -7.85
N PHE A 121 -1.24 14.04 -8.46
CA PHE A 121 -0.09 14.67 -7.86
C PHE A 121 -0.35 16.17 -7.67
N VAL A 122 -0.06 16.65 -6.46
CA VAL A 122 0.01 18.08 -6.19
C VAL A 122 1.44 18.52 -6.47
N GLU A 123 1.66 19.22 -7.56
CA GLU A 123 2.99 19.67 -7.94
C GLU A 123 3.44 20.82 -7.04
N THR A 124 4.52 20.58 -6.31
CA THR A 124 5.25 21.56 -5.53
C THR A 124 6.73 21.53 -5.97
N TYR A 125 7.52 22.45 -5.49
CA TYR A 125 8.96 22.47 -5.75
C TYR A 125 9.72 22.53 -4.44
N GLU A 126 10.57 21.53 -4.18
CA GLU A 126 11.42 21.48 -2.99
C GLU A 126 12.83 22.02 -3.31
N PRO A 127 13.17 23.24 -2.85
CA PRO A 127 14.45 23.86 -3.23
C PRO A 127 15.68 23.12 -2.71
N SER A 128 15.53 22.34 -1.63
CA SER A 128 16.63 21.60 -1.00
C SER A 128 16.83 20.20 -1.58
N ALA A 129 16.03 19.79 -2.56
CA ALA A 129 16.11 18.47 -3.18
C ALA A 129 16.51 18.55 -4.66
N PRO A 130 17.19 17.53 -5.20
CA PRO A 130 17.51 17.47 -6.62
C PRO A 130 16.24 17.59 -7.48
N PHE A 131 16.25 18.51 -8.44
CA PHE A 131 15.15 18.79 -9.35
C PHE A 131 13.81 19.15 -8.65
N GLY A 132 13.82 19.52 -7.38
CA GLY A 132 12.63 19.92 -6.66
C GLY A 132 11.70 18.76 -6.25
N ASN A 133 12.17 17.51 -6.31
CA ASN A 133 11.36 16.33 -5.96
C ASN A 133 11.37 16.04 -4.45
N LYS A 134 10.44 15.20 -4.03
CA LYS A 134 10.36 14.64 -2.67
C LYS A 134 10.16 13.13 -2.75
N ALA A 135 10.18 12.46 -1.59
CA ALA A 135 9.99 11.01 -1.52
C ALA A 135 8.63 10.56 -2.08
N LEU A 136 8.61 9.42 -2.77
CA LEU A 136 7.42 8.77 -3.30
C LEU A 136 7.42 7.25 -3.06
N GLY A 137 8.45 6.68 -2.41
CA GLY A 137 8.55 5.25 -2.19
C GLY A 137 7.50 4.72 -1.22
N GLU A 138 7.56 5.14 0.03
CA GLU A 138 6.67 4.67 1.10
C GLU A 138 5.35 5.46 1.23
N PRO A 139 5.29 6.79 0.95
CA PRO A 139 4.07 7.56 1.13
C PRO A 139 2.81 6.97 0.48
N PRO A 140 2.85 6.29 -0.67
CA PRO A 140 1.67 5.66 -1.25
C PRO A 140 1.10 4.48 -0.45
N MET A 141 1.92 3.78 0.32
CA MET A 141 1.49 2.60 1.09
C MET A 141 0.92 2.98 2.46
N ILE A 142 1.55 3.93 3.14
CA ILE A 142 1.26 4.28 4.54
C ILE A 142 -0.22 4.62 4.81
N PRO A 143 -0.92 5.44 4.00
CA PRO A 143 -2.28 5.88 4.31
C PRO A 143 -3.35 4.83 4.00
N GLN A 144 -3.03 3.71 3.35
CA GLN A 144 -4.05 2.78 2.83
C GLN A 144 -4.78 2.03 3.96
N ALA A 145 -4.04 1.43 4.89
CA ALA A 145 -4.66 0.68 5.98
C ALA A 145 -5.57 1.56 6.87
N PRO A 146 -5.15 2.76 7.31
CA PRO A 146 -6.05 3.64 8.03
C PRO A 146 -7.22 4.15 7.19
N ALA A 147 -7.05 4.38 5.87
CA ALA A 147 -8.15 4.79 4.99
C ALA A 147 -9.20 3.68 4.86
N ILE A 148 -8.78 2.44 4.62
CA ILE A 148 -9.66 1.27 4.55
C ILE A 148 -10.39 1.08 5.89
N ARG A 149 -9.67 1.10 7.00
CA ARG A 149 -10.24 0.98 8.34
C ARG A 149 -11.28 2.08 8.62
N ASN A 150 -11.00 3.32 8.24
CA ASN A 150 -11.94 4.43 8.42
C ASN A 150 -13.18 4.29 7.53
N ALA A 151 -13.03 3.78 6.32
CA ALA A 151 -14.15 3.49 5.43
C ALA A 151 -15.05 2.38 6.01
N VAL A 152 -14.47 1.33 6.60
CA VAL A 152 -15.22 0.29 7.32
C VAL A 152 -15.97 0.88 8.52
N LEU A 153 -15.32 1.72 9.33
CA LEU A 153 -15.97 2.42 10.42
C LEU A 153 -17.13 3.28 9.93
N HIS A 154 -16.93 4.01 8.84
CA HIS A 154 -17.99 4.85 8.27
C HIS A 154 -19.18 4.03 7.76
N ALA A 155 -18.93 2.89 7.12
CA ALA A 155 -19.97 2.01 6.59
C ALA A 155 -20.76 1.26 7.67
N THR A 156 -20.11 0.88 8.77
CA THR A 156 -20.70 -0.04 9.76
C THR A 156 -20.93 0.59 11.14
N GLY A 157 -20.30 1.72 11.42
CA GLY A 157 -20.27 2.31 12.78
C GLY A 157 -19.35 1.58 13.75
N VAL A 158 -18.67 0.48 13.33
CA VAL A 158 -17.85 -0.36 14.19
C VAL A 158 -16.37 -0.05 14.01
N ALA A 159 -15.69 0.28 15.10
CA ALA A 159 -14.26 0.54 15.12
C ALA A 159 -13.47 -0.75 15.35
N VAL A 160 -12.62 -1.11 14.39
CA VAL A 160 -11.66 -2.23 14.50
C VAL A 160 -10.25 -1.66 14.59
N TYR A 161 -9.43 -2.17 15.52
CA TYR A 161 -8.09 -1.65 15.83
C TYR A 161 -6.98 -2.66 15.56
N GLU A 162 -7.31 -3.82 15.03
CA GLU A 162 -6.37 -4.88 14.73
C GLU A 162 -6.34 -5.19 13.23
N LEU A 163 -5.16 -5.30 12.65
CA LEU A 163 -4.94 -5.63 11.25
C LEU A 163 -4.33 -7.03 11.11
N PRO A 164 -4.53 -7.68 9.95
CA PRO A 164 -5.43 -7.33 8.85
C PRO A 164 -6.91 -7.44 9.24
N LEU A 165 -7.79 -6.72 8.55
CA LEU A 165 -9.25 -6.75 8.73
C LEU A 165 -9.82 -8.02 8.10
N THR A 166 -9.48 -9.18 8.68
CA THR A 166 -9.97 -10.48 8.20
C THR A 166 -11.46 -10.63 8.44
N PRO A 167 -12.16 -11.47 7.65
CA PRO A 167 -13.57 -11.77 7.88
C PRO A 167 -13.85 -12.21 9.32
N GLU A 168 -13.00 -13.05 9.89
CA GLU A 168 -13.12 -13.50 11.28
C GLU A 168 -13.10 -12.34 12.28
N ARG A 169 -12.12 -11.43 12.18
CA ARG A 169 -12.01 -10.26 13.05
C ARG A 169 -13.20 -9.32 12.91
N LEU A 170 -13.65 -9.11 11.66
CA LEU A 170 -14.81 -8.27 11.40
C LEU A 170 -16.09 -8.88 11.97
N ILE A 171 -16.36 -10.18 11.77
CA ILE A 171 -17.52 -10.86 12.33
C ILE A 171 -17.50 -10.76 13.86
N HIS A 172 -16.36 -11.02 14.50
CA HIS A 172 -16.23 -10.85 15.95
C HIS A 172 -16.58 -9.44 16.42
N ALA A 173 -16.04 -8.42 15.75
CA ALA A 173 -16.33 -7.02 16.07
C ALA A 173 -17.82 -6.68 15.85
N PHE A 174 -18.43 -7.18 14.78
CA PHE A 174 -19.84 -6.97 14.44
C PHE A 174 -20.79 -7.65 15.43
N ILE A 175 -20.45 -8.85 15.90
CA ILE A 175 -21.20 -9.54 16.96
C ILE A 175 -21.11 -8.74 18.27
N GLN A 176 -19.92 -8.30 18.66
CA GLN A 176 -19.72 -7.48 19.87
C GLN A 176 -20.47 -6.14 19.81
N ALA A 177 -20.60 -5.56 18.62
CA ALA A 177 -21.34 -4.34 18.39
C ALA A 177 -22.85 -4.54 18.20
N GLY A 178 -23.34 -5.80 18.19
CA GLY A 178 -24.74 -6.13 18.01
C GLY A 178 -25.26 -6.01 16.58
N LEU A 179 -24.38 -5.89 15.59
CA LEU A 179 -24.78 -5.86 14.17
C LEU A 179 -25.13 -7.24 13.63
N ILE A 180 -24.58 -8.29 14.22
CA ILE A 180 -24.85 -9.70 13.89
C ILE A 180 -25.29 -10.39 15.17
N GLN A 181 -26.39 -11.15 15.09
CA GLN A 181 -26.77 -12.06 16.16
C GLN A 181 -26.10 -13.42 15.90
N PRO A 182 -25.33 -13.96 16.87
CA PRO A 182 -24.79 -15.30 16.74
C PRO A 182 -25.93 -16.31 16.62
N LEU A 183 -25.80 -17.29 15.72
CA LEU A 183 -26.76 -18.39 15.63
C LEU A 183 -26.75 -19.13 16.96
N SER A 184 -27.89 -19.19 17.64
CA SER A 184 -28.07 -20.06 18.81
C SER A 184 -28.09 -21.51 18.32
N CYS A 185 -27.40 -22.41 19.02
CA CYS A 185 -27.39 -23.86 18.70
C CYS A 185 -28.77 -24.50 18.68
N GLU A 186 -29.81 -23.86 19.21
CA GLU A 186 -31.18 -24.32 19.22
C GLU A 186 -31.83 -24.38 17.83
N HIS A 187 -31.38 -23.54 16.87
CA HIS A 187 -31.91 -23.53 15.50
C HIS A 187 -31.36 -24.64 14.60
N ILE A 188 -30.33 -25.37 15.00
CA ILE A 188 -29.71 -26.44 14.19
C ILE A 188 -30.42 -27.79 14.45
N ALA A 189 -31.22 -27.90 15.49
CA ALA A 189 -31.90 -29.14 15.86
C ALA A 189 -33.32 -29.31 15.24
N GLU A 190 -33.80 -28.27 14.53
CA GLU A 190 -35.15 -28.27 13.91
C GLU A 190 -35.16 -28.35 12.38
N THR A 191 -34.00 -28.54 11.75
CA THR A 191 -33.87 -28.78 10.29
C THR A 191 -33.24 -30.15 10.01
#